data_71acdcd7c6f4ded1f5ff20bb2f1d87ee
#
_entry.id   71acdcd7c6f4ded1f5ff20bb2f1d87ee
#
_cell.length_a   1.000
_cell.length_b   1.000
_cell.length_c   1.000
_cell.angle_alpha   90.00
_cell.angle_beta   90.00
_cell.angle_gamma   90.00
#
_symmetry.space_group_name_H-M   'P 1'
#
loop_
_entity.id
_entity.type
_entity.pdbx_description
1 polymer ?
#
loop_
_entity_poly.entity_id
_entity_poly.type
_entity_poly.pdbx_seq_one_letter_code
_entity_poly.pdbx_strand_id
1 'polypeptide(L)'
;PEQLQQHRKELAYLGSQMNKPGYLDEVKSLVSEFMQYDIREENLAEMKEKAKDQPLLEMKLKDVGILYQSFREFLKGHYMTGEEVMDVLLKQLPFSEKLKGAEFLFDGFTGFTPIQVNVLRELLVIADRISVTVTMDEREDAFSPGKPYQLFFMSKQMIRTLAGLTRDLEDPVYLKPSGQSRFAQAPALQFLEKNIFRYRKGVYAEEQQEIKIFTAPSPLEEMREAARRMSELVRTCGYRYGEIAVITGNLEEYARLAAQVFEEA
;
A
#
# COMPACT_ATOMS: atom_id res chain seq x y z
N PRO A 1 -24.11 -7.08 -6.49
CA PRO A 1 -25.27 -7.74 -5.82
C PRO A 1 -25.99 -8.73 -6.73
N GLU A 2 -26.31 -8.34 -7.96
CA GLU A 2 -27.08 -9.16 -8.91
C GLU A 2 -26.37 -10.47 -9.25
N GLN A 3 -25.06 -10.43 -9.55
CA GLN A 3 -24.27 -11.62 -9.85
C GLN A 3 -24.22 -12.59 -8.65
N LEU A 4 -24.11 -12.07 -7.44
CA LEU A 4 -24.15 -12.86 -6.22
C LEU A 4 -25.51 -13.61 -6.07
N GLN A 5 -26.62 -12.92 -6.34
CA GLN A 5 -27.96 -13.52 -6.25
C GLN A 5 -28.16 -14.57 -7.34
N GLN A 6 -27.67 -14.33 -8.54
CA GLN A 6 -27.79 -15.25 -9.67
C GLN A 6 -27.07 -16.57 -9.41
N HIS A 7 -25.87 -16.54 -8.80
CA HIS A 7 -25.09 -17.74 -8.49
C HIS A 7 -25.30 -18.30 -7.08
N ARG A 8 -26.26 -17.76 -6.31
CA ARG A 8 -26.49 -18.15 -4.90
C ARG A 8 -26.58 -19.66 -4.68
N LYS A 9 -27.21 -20.40 -5.60
CA LYS A 9 -27.41 -21.86 -5.48
C LYS A 9 -26.15 -22.67 -5.78
N GLU A 10 -25.19 -22.06 -6.49
CA GLU A 10 -23.92 -22.70 -6.88
C GLU A 10 -22.83 -22.49 -5.83
N LEU A 11 -23.02 -21.49 -4.94
CA LEU A 11 -22.08 -21.14 -3.91
C LEU A 11 -22.28 -22.02 -2.66
N ALA A 12 -21.35 -22.94 -2.44
CA ALA A 12 -21.44 -23.91 -1.35
C ALA A 12 -21.24 -23.29 0.04
N TYR A 13 -20.28 -22.38 0.19
CA TYR A 13 -19.94 -21.71 1.45
C TYR A 13 -20.46 -20.27 1.49
N LEU A 14 -20.10 -19.47 0.48
CA LEU A 14 -20.41 -18.05 0.45
C LEU A 14 -21.91 -17.77 0.29
N GLY A 15 -22.66 -18.65 -0.37
CA GLY A 15 -24.11 -18.53 -0.52
C GLY A 15 -24.88 -18.43 0.80
N SER A 16 -24.42 -19.09 1.85
CA SER A 16 -25.02 -19.04 3.19
C SER A 16 -24.70 -17.74 3.96
N GLN A 17 -23.66 -17.03 3.58
CA GLN A 17 -23.17 -15.81 4.25
C GLN A 17 -23.73 -14.51 3.67
N MET A 18 -24.45 -14.58 2.57
CA MET A 18 -24.89 -13.39 1.78
C MET A 18 -25.71 -12.36 2.56
N ASN A 19 -26.38 -12.77 3.62
CA ASN A 19 -27.22 -11.88 4.43
C ASN A 19 -26.45 -11.22 5.60
N LYS A 20 -25.17 -11.52 5.77
CA LYS A 20 -24.38 -10.91 6.84
C LYS A 20 -23.98 -9.47 6.47
N PRO A 21 -24.04 -8.54 7.45
CA PRO A 21 -23.53 -7.18 7.25
C PRO A 21 -22.06 -7.22 6.81
N GLY A 22 -21.67 -6.34 5.87
CA GLY A 22 -20.30 -6.26 5.35
C GLY A 22 -19.91 -7.33 4.33
N TYR A 23 -20.69 -8.40 4.16
CA TYR A 23 -20.35 -9.49 3.24
C TYR A 23 -20.10 -9.00 1.81
N LEU A 24 -20.95 -8.11 1.32
CA LEU A 24 -20.83 -7.57 -0.03
C LEU A 24 -19.51 -6.78 -0.21
N ASP A 25 -19.12 -6.04 0.80
CA ASP A 25 -17.91 -5.22 0.77
C ASP A 25 -16.65 -6.11 0.84
N GLU A 26 -16.68 -7.19 1.61
CA GLU A 26 -15.62 -8.21 1.61
C GLU A 26 -15.46 -8.87 0.25
N VAL A 27 -16.55 -9.25 -0.40
CA VAL A 27 -16.50 -9.84 -1.75
C VAL A 27 -15.96 -8.85 -2.77
N LYS A 28 -16.38 -7.58 -2.71
CA LYS A 28 -15.84 -6.53 -3.59
C LYS A 28 -14.34 -6.34 -3.38
N SER A 29 -13.90 -6.24 -2.11
CA SER A 29 -12.50 -6.09 -1.76
C SER A 29 -11.67 -7.23 -2.32
N LEU A 30 -12.12 -8.48 -2.14
CA LEU A 30 -11.45 -9.67 -2.64
C LEU A 30 -11.36 -9.70 -4.18
N VAL A 31 -12.45 -9.32 -4.86
CA VAL A 31 -12.45 -9.24 -6.34
C VAL A 31 -11.48 -8.17 -6.84
N SER A 32 -11.47 -7.00 -6.20
CA SER A 32 -10.53 -5.91 -6.51
C SER A 32 -9.08 -6.35 -6.30
N GLU A 33 -8.81 -7.04 -5.18
CA GLU A 33 -7.50 -7.60 -4.89
C GLU A 33 -7.04 -8.61 -5.96
N PHE A 34 -7.93 -9.51 -6.37
CA PHE A 34 -7.63 -10.47 -7.45
C PHE A 34 -7.26 -9.78 -8.76
N MET A 35 -7.96 -8.69 -9.09
CA MET A 35 -7.65 -7.89 -10.29
C MET A 35 -6.29 -7.17 -10.16
N GLN A 36 -6.00 -6.57 -9.00
CA GLN A 36 -4.71 -5.89 -8.76
C GLN A 36 -3.52 -6.84 -8.82
N TYR A 37 -3.70 -8.09 -8.36
CA TYR A 37 -2.67 -9.13 -8.40
C TYR A 37 -2.65 -9.93 -9.70
N ASP A 38 -3.45 -9.55 -10.70
CA ASP A 38 -3.57 -10.27 -12.00
C ASP A 38 -3.84 -11.77 -11.80
N ILE A 39 -4.73 -12.11 -10.86
CA ILE A 39 -5.11 -13.49 -10.59
C ILE A 39 -5.97 -14.00 -11.76
N ARG A 40 -5.47 -15.00 -12.46
CA ARG A 40 -6.12 -15.65 -13.60
C ARG A 40 -6.68 -17.02 -13.21
N GLU A 41 -7.38 -17.65 -14.13
CA GLU A 41 -7.97 -18.98 -13.91
C GLU A 41 -6.92 -20.03 -13.55
N GLU A 42 -5.73 -19.96 -14.17
CA GLU A 42 -4.62 -20.87 -13.87
C GLU A 42 -4.14 -20.70 -12.42
N ASN A 43 -4.03 -19.46 -11.93
CA ASN A 43 -3.63 -19.17 -10.56
C ASN A 43 -4.67 -19.71 -9.56
N LEU A 44 -5.97 -19.53 -9.87
CA LEU A 44 -7.05 -20.06 -9.04
C LEU A 44 -7.05 -21.60 -9.02
N ALA A 45 -6.77 -22.25 -10.16
CA ALA A 45 -6.63 -23.69 -10.22
C ALA A 45 -5.45 -24.20 -9.36
N GLU A 46 -4.31 -23.52 -9.41
CA GLU A 46 -3.16 -23.83 -8.58
C GLU A 46 -3.43 -23.63 -7.08
N MET A 47 -4.13 -22.54 -6.72
CA MET A 47 -4.54 -22.28 -5.34
C MET A 47 -5.48 -23.37 -4.81
N LYS A 48 -6.44 -23.82 -5.63
CA LYS A 48 -7.35 -24.92 -5.27
C LYS A 48 -6.59 -26.22 -5.07
N GLU A 49 -5.62 -26.52 -5.93
CA GLU A 49 -4.79 -27.71 -5.80
C GLU A 49 -4.01 -27.72 -4.48
N LYS A 50 -3.42 -26.58 -4.11
CA LYS A 50 -2.70 -26.41 -2.84
C LYS A 50 -3.62 -26.45 -1.59
N ALA A 51 -4.92 -26.21 -1.78
CA ALA A 51 -5.92 -26.19 -0.71
C ALA A 51 -6.63 -27.54 -0.50
N LYS A 52 -6.29 -28.60 -1.23
CA LYS A 52 -6.95 -29.92 -1.16
C LYS A 52 -7.01 -30.53 0.23
N ASP A 53 -6.00 -30.29 1.05
CA ASP A 53 -5.95 -30.76 2.43
C ASP A 53 -6.76 -29.89 3.42
N GLN A 54 -7.38 -28.81 2.90
CA GLN A 54 -8.17 -27.84 3.68
C GLN A 54 -9.57 -27.66 3.07
N PRO A 55 -10.52 -28.56 3.37
CA PRO A 55 -11.83 -28.58 2.68
C PRO A 55 -12.60 -27.27 2.70
N LEU A 56 -12.52 -26.53 3.82
CA LEU A 56 -13.17 -25.22 3.93
C LEU A 56 -12.55 -24.16 3.00
N LEU A 57 -11.22 -24.16 2.88
CA LEU A 57 -10.51 -23.24 1.99
C LEU A 57 -10.76 -23.60 0.53
N GLU A 58 -10.78 -24.87 0.20
CA GLU A 58 -11.12 -25.35 -1.15
C GLU A 58 -12.53 -24.91 -1.57
N MET A 59 -13.53 -25.09 -0.68
CA MET A 59 -14.90 -24.62 -0.93
C MET A 59 -14.95 -23.10 -1.14
N LYS A 60 -14.26 -22.33 -0.31
CA LYS A 60 -14.18 -20.86 -0.47
C LYS A 60 -13.56 -20.46 -1.80
N LEU A 61 -12.43 -21.07 -2.17
CA LEU A 61 -11.75 -20.78 -3.43
C LEU A 61 -12.58 -21.16 -4.65
N LYS A 62 -13.38 -22.22 -4.55
CA LYS A 62 -14.35 -22.60 -5.60
C LYS A 62 -15.40 -21.51 -5.77
N ASP A 63 -16.04 -21.09 -4.70
CA ASP A 63 -17.08 -20.07 -4.71
C ASP A 63 -16.54 -18.70 -5.20
N VAL A 64 -15.38 -18.30 -4.69
CA VAL A 64 -14.69 -17.08 -5.15
C VAL A 64 -14.38 -17.14 -6.65
N GLY A 65 -13.93 -18.29 -7.15
CA GLY A 65 -13.69 -18.49 -8.58
C GLY A 65 -14.93 -18.28 -9.43
N ILE A 66 -16.08 -18.81 -9.02
CA ILE A 66 -17.38 -18.62 -9.70
C ILE A 66 -17.74 -17.13 -9.72
N LEU A 67 -17.64 -16.45 -8.58
CA LEU A 67 -17.98 -15.03 -8.46
C LEU A 67 -17.04 -14.14 -9.28
N TYR A 68 -15.75 -14.41 -9.24
CA TYR A 68 -14.76 -13.65 -9.97
C TYR A 68 -14.92 -13.77 -11.48
N GLN A 69 -15.15 -15.00 -11.97
CA GLN A 69 -15.39 -15.24 -13.40
C GLN A 69 -16.68 -14.57 -13.88
N SER A 70 -17.78 -14.76 -13.13
CA SER A 70 -19.06 -14.13 -13.44
C SER A 70 -18.97 -12.60 -13.43
N PHE A 71 -18.22 -12.04 -12.51
CA PHE A 71 -17.98 -10.60 -12.44
C PHE A 71 -17.18 -10.10 -13.66
N ARG A 72 -16.11 -10.80 -14.05
CA ARG A 72 -15.33 -10.47 -15.25
C ARG A 72 -16.17 -10.55 -16.53
N GLU A 73 -17.04 -11.56 -16.64
CA GLU A 73 -17.95 -11.68 -17.78
C GLU A 73 -18.97 -10.53 -17.83
N PHE A 74 -19.51 -10.13 -16.67
CA PHE A 74 -20.43 -9.00 -16.57
C PHE A 74 -19.78 -7.68 -16.98
N LEU A 75 -18.51 -7.47 -16.67
CA LEU A 75 -17.79 -6.26 -17.06
C LEU A 75 -17.51 -6.19 -18.56
N LYS A 76 -17.31 -7.34 -19.21
CA LYS A 76 -16.97 -7.39 -20.64
C LYS A 76 -17.97 -6.60 -21.49
N GLY A 77 -17.48 -5.53 -22.14
CA GLY A 77 -18.23 -4.73 -23.09
C GLY A 77 -19.24 -3.73 -22.50
N HIS A 78 -19.38 -3.67 -21.17
CA HIS A 78 -20.34 -2.77 -20.51
C HIS A 78 -19.67 -1.75 -19.58
N TYR A 79 -18.65 -2.17 -18.84
CA TYR A 79 -17.99 -1.36 -17.84
C TYR A 79 -16.48 -1.59 -17.88
N MET A 80 -15.73 -0.59 -17.47
CA MET A 80 -14.30 -0.67 -17.24
C MET A 80 -14.03 -0.27 -15.78
N THR A 81 -13.44 -1.18 -15.02
CA THR A 81 -12.98 -0.85 -13.64
C THR A 81 -11.63 -0.15 -13.67
N GLY A 82 -11.27 0.49 -12.56
CA GLY A 82 -9.94 1.10 -12.43
C GLY A 82 -8.80 0.09 -12.64
N GLU A 83 -9.01 -1.15 -12.24
CA GLU A 83 -8.06 -2.25 -12.42
C GLU A 83 -7.96 -2.69 -13.88
N GLU A 84 -9.07 -2.76 -14.61
CA GLU A 84 -9.07 -3.10 -16.04
C GLU A 84 -8.42 -2.04 -16.93
N VAL A 85 -8.32 -0.79 -16.45
CA VAL A 85 -7.55 0.26 -17.14
C VAL A 85 -6.10 -0.18 -17.34
N MET A 86 -5.51 -0.87 -16.36
CA MET A 86 -4.15 -1.40 -16.48
C MET A 86 -4.02 -2.49 -17.53
N ASP A 87 -5.02 -3.37 -17.67
CA ASP A 87 -5.07 -4.40 -18.72
C ASP A 87 -5.18 -3.77 -20.12
N VAL A 88 -6.00 -2.73 -20.26
CA VAL A 88 -6.12 -1.98 -21.51
C VAL A 88 -4.81 -1.24 -21.83
N LEU A 89 -4.21 -0.61 -20.82
CA LEU A 89 -2.93 0.06 -20.95
C LEU A 89 -1.85 -0.91 -21.46
N LEU A 90 -1.71 -2.07 -20.83
CA LEU A 90 -0.77 -3.11 -21.26
C LEU A 90 -0.92 -3.50 -22.74
N LYS A 91 -2.14 -3.61 -23.22
CA LYS A 91 -2.42 -3.94 -24.61
C LYS A 91 -2.11 -2.80 -25.59
N GLN A 92 -2.20 -1.56 -25.14
CA GLN A 92 -2.02 -0.37 -25.99
C GLN A 92 -0.58 0.18 -25.95
N LEU A 93 0.17 -0.07 -24.87
CA LEU A 93 1.53 0.45 -24.69
C LEU A 93 2.45 0.14 -25.88
N PRO A 94 2.53 -1.10 -26.43
CA PRO A 94 3.40 -1.42 -27.55
C PRO A 94 3.14 -0.61 -28.81
N PHE A 95 1.91 -0.07 -28.95
CA PHE A 95 1.47 0.68 -30.14
C PHE A 95 1.50 2.20 -29.93
N SER A 96 1.97 2.67 -28.78
CA SER A 96 1.94 4.09 -28.44
C SER A 96 3.14 4.85 -29.01
N GLU A 97 2.94 5.50 -30.14
CA GLU A 97 3.96 6.38 -30.72
C GLU A 97 4.32 7.59 -29.84
N LYS A 98 3.41 8.01 -28.95
CA LYS A 98 3.64 9.14 -28.01
C LYS A 98 4.60 8.80 -26.90
N LEU A 99 4.65 7.54 -26.49
CA LEU A 99 5.46 7.09 -25.37
C LEU A 99 6.80 6.49 -25.82
N LYS A 100 6.96 6.26 -27.11
CA LYS A 100 8.18 5.73 -27.69
C LYS A 100 9.34 6.73 -27.52
N GLY A 101 10.43 6.28 -26.92
CA GLY A 101 11.57 7.12 -26.64
C GLY A 101 11.36 8.13 -25.50
N ALA A 102 10.29 8.01 -24.72
CA ALA A 102 10.04 8.89 -23.58
C ALA A 102 10.89 8.48 -22.37
N GLU A 103 11.22 9.44 -21.53
CA GLU A 103 11.78 9.20 -20.20
C GLU A 103 10.65 9.16 -19.16
N PHE A 104 10.68 8.18 -18.28
CA PHE A 104 9.70 8.02 -17.20
C PHE A 104 10.36 8.16 -15.84
N LEU A 105 9.74 8.94 -14.96
CA LEU A 105 10.14 9.06 -13.57
C LEU A 105 8.99 8.59 -12.66
N PHE A 106 9.26 7.57 -11.85
CA PHE A 106 8.36 7.08 -10.83
C PHE A 106 8.86 7.52 -9.45
N ASP A 107 8.11 8.39 -8.81
CA ASP A 107 8.47 8.97 -7.53
C ASP A 107 7.43 8.66 -6.44
N GLY A 108 7.88 8.38 -5.21
CA GLY A 108 7.01 8.16 -4.06
C GLY A 108 6.35 6.77 -3.98
N PHE A 109 6.75 5.83 -4.81
CA PHE A 109 6.22 4.46 -4.75
C PHE A 109 6.91 3.65 -3.63
N THR A 110 6.12 2.93 -2.84
CA THR A 110 6.61 2.00 -1.81
C THR A 110 6.71 0.56 -2.29
N GLY A 111 6.14 0.27 -3.46
CA GLY A 111 6.13 -1.02 -4.14
C GLY A 111 5.29 -0.95 -5.41
N PHE A 112 5.33 -2.01 -6.20
CA PHE A 112 4.51 -2.17 -7.40
C PHE A 112 3.72 -3.48 -7.30
N THR A 113 2.44 -3.42 -7.65
CA THR A 113 1.62 -4.62 -7.80
C THR A 113 2.07 -5.41 -9.04
N PRO A 114 1.77 -6.71 -9.14
CA PRO A 114 2.16 -7.52 -10.30
C PRO A 114 1.73 -6.94 -11.64
N ILE A 115 0.53 -6.37 -11.73
CA ILE A 115 0.06 -5.72 -12.95
C ILE A 115 0.85 -4.45 -13.29
N GLN A 116 1.24 -3.66 -12.28
CA GLN A 116 2.10 -2.49 -12.47
C GLN A 116 3.52 -2.89 -12.91
N VAL A 117 4.04 -4.01 -12.38
CA VAL A 117 5.30 -4.59 -12.84
C VAL A 117 5.22 -5.01 -14.31
N ASN A 118 4.10 -5.56 -14.75
CA ASN A 118 3.88 -5.87 -16.16
C ASN A 118 3.87 -4.59 -17.02
N VAL A 119 3.22 -3.53 -16.56
CA VAL A 119 3.27 -2.20 -17.24
C VAL A 119 4.71 -1.70 -17.35
N LEU A 120 5.49 -1.77 -16.27
CA LEU A 120 6.90 -1.36 -16.29
C LEU A 120 7.73 -2.19 -17.28
N ARG A 121 7.43 -3.49 -17.41
CA ARG A 121 8.11 -4.37 -18.38
C ARG A 121 7.84 -3.93 -19.82
N GLU A 122 6.58 -3.60 -20.15
CA GLU A 122 6.23 -3.08 -21.48
C GLU A 122 6.83 -1.69 -21.72
N LEU A 123 6.84 -0.82 -20.71
CA LEU A 123 7.49 0.49 -20.81
C LEU A 123 8.98 0.38 -21.06
N LEU A 124 9.69 -0.59 -20.48
CA LEU A 124 11.13 -0.83 -20.74
C LEU A 124 11.45 -1.17 -22.20
N VAL A 125 10.47 -1.65 -22.96
CA VAL A 125 10.64 -1.96 -24.40
C VAL A 125 10.57 -0.71 -25.25
N ILE A 126 9.78 0.30 -24.87
CA ILE A 126 9.49 1.48 -25.70
C ILE A 126 10.11 2.77 -25.18
N ALA A 127 10.45 2.84 -23.90
CA ALA A 127 11.03 4.02 -23.25
C ALA A 127 12.52 4.16 -23.57
N ASP A 128 13.03 5.38 -23.55
CA ASP A 128 14.46 5.66 -23.57
C ASP A 128 15.09 5.43 -22.20
N ARG A 129 14.40 5.85 -21.13
CA ARG A 129 14.85 5.67 -19.75
C ARG A 129 13.67 5.52 -18.78
N ILE A 130 13.87 4.69 -17.77
CA ILE A 130 12.96 4.62 -16.60
C ILE A 130 13.78 4.87 -15.33
N SER A 131 13.40 5.89 -14.58
CA SER A 131 14.00 6.23 -13.30
C SER A 131 12.98 6.01 -12.18
N VAL A 132 13.38 5.35 -11.10
CA VAL A 132 12.50 5.08 -9.93
C VAL A 132 13.20 5.57 -8.67
N THR A 133 12.55 6.45 -7.91
CA THR A 133 13.05 6.85 -6.60
C THR A 133 12.64 5.83 -5.55
N VAL A 134 13.56 5.50 -4.66
CA VAL A 134 13.31 4.54 -3.57
C VAL A 134 13.80 5.12 -2.26
N THR A 135 12.92 5.20 -1.28
CA THR A 135 13.31 5.62 0.08
C THR A 135 14.04 4.49 0.78
N MET A 136 15.31 4.75 1.13
CA MET A 136 16.14 3.81 1.88
C MET A 136 17.24 4.54 2.63
N ASP A 137 17.81 3.89 3.63
CA ASP A 137 19.00 4.39 4.31
C ASP A 137 20.25 4.12 3.46
N GLU A 138 21.09 5.14 3.27
CA GLU A 138 22.35 5.03 2.51
C GLU A 138 23.33 3.99 3.08
N ARG A 139 23.17 3.62 4.35
CA ARG A 139 23.99 2.61 5.05
C ARG A 139 23.55 1.18 4.75
N GLU A 140 22.41 1.00 4.10
CA GLU A 140 21.87 -0.32 3.74
C GLU A 140 22.36 -0.72 2.34
N ASP A 141 22.70 -2.00 2.19
CA ASP A 141 22.90 -2.56 0.85
C ASP A 141 21.55 -2.72 0.14
N ALA A 142 21.35 -1.93 -0.91
CA ALA A 142 20.11 -1.84 -1.67
C ALA A 142 19.70 -3.18 -2.32
N PHE A 143 20.68 -3.96 -2.75
CA PHE A 143 20.46 -5.21 -3.49
C PHE A 143 20.45 -6.44 -2.59
N SER A 144 20.72 -6.30 -1.30
CA SER A 144 20.64 -7.43 -0.37
C SER A 144 19.19 -7.90 -0.19
N PRO A 145 18.95 -9.22 0.00
CA PRO A 145 17.59 -9.74 0.11
C PRO A 145 16.79 -9.18 1.30
N GLY A 146 17.49 -8.78 2.36
CA GLY A 146 16.84 -8.34 3.59
C GLY A 146 16.04 -9.44 4.29
N LYS A 147 15.44 -9.09 5.43
CA LYS A 147 14.52 -9.95 6.19
C LYS A 147 13.21 -9.21 6.45
N PRO A 148 12.05 -9.90 6.53
CA PRO A 148 10.73 -9.25 6.64
C PRO A 148 10.58 -8.25 7.79
N TYR A 149 11.31 -8.42 8.88
CA TYR A 149 11.29 -7.52 10.04
C TYR A 149 12.19 -6.28 9.91
N GLN A 150 12.96 -6.17 8.84
CA GLN A 150 13.83 -5.01 8.61
C GLN A 150 13.04 -3.84 8.03
N LEU A 151 13.36 -2.62 8.48
CA LEU A 151 12.64 -1.41 8.09
C LEU A 151 12.54 -1.22 6.56
N PHE A 152 13.62 -1.48 5.84
CA PHE A 152 13.68 -1.28 4.39
C PHE A 152 13.50 -2.57 3.57
N PHE A 153 12.88 -3.60 4.18
CA PHE A 153 12.65 -4.87 3.48
C PHE A 153 11.82 -4.69 2.20
N MET A 154 10.72 -3.93 2.28
CA MET A 154 9.86 -3.66 1.11
C MET A 154 10.60 -2.88 0.02
N SER A 155 11.39 -1.87 0.41
CA SER A 155 12.24 -1.12 -0.54
C SER A 155 13.24 -2.03 -1.24
N LYS A 156 13.91 -2.91 -0.51
CA LYS A 156 14.84 -3.90 -1.08
C LYS A 156 14.14 -4.89 -2.01
N GLN A 157 12.94 -5.35 -1.64
CA GLN A 157 12.15 -6.21 -2.53
C GLN A 157 11.80 -5.48 -3.83
N MET A 158 11.35 -4.22 -3.73
CA MET A 158 11.02 -3.40 -4.89
C MET A 158 12.25 -3.25 -5.81
N ILE A 159 13.40 -2.85 -5.28
CA ILE A 159 14.65 -2.71 -6.04
C ILE A 159 15.00 -4.02 -6.76
N ARG A 160 14.94 -5.15 -6.07
CA ARG A 160 15.25 -6.46 -6.67
C ARG A 160 14.27 -6.85 -7.77
N THR A 161 12.98 -6.57 -7.57
CA THR A 161 11.96 -6.82 -8.60
C THR A 161 12.25 -5.98 -9.84
N LEU A 162 12.54 -4.69 -9.68
CA LEU A 162 12.85 -3.78 -10.78
C LEU A 162 14.15 -4.16 -11.48
N ALA A 163 15.21 -4.47 -10.73
CA ALA A 163 16.49 -4.92 -11.27
C ALA A 163 16.35 -6.22 -12.07
N GLY A 164 15.41 -7.09 -11.70
CA GLY A 164 15.11 -8.32 -12.44
C GLY A 164 14.37 -8.11 -13.78
N LEU A 165 13.88 -6.89 -14.06
CA LEU A 165 13.16 -6.59 -15.30
C LEU A 165 14.09 -6.28 -16.48
N THR A 166 15.31 -5.83 -16.23
CA THR A 166 16.26 -5.39 -17.25
C THR A 166 17.67 -5.92 -16.98
N ARG A 167 18.49 -6.00 -18.02
CA ARG A 167 19.94 -6.24 -17.92
C ARG A 167 20.76 -4.94 -17.95
N ASP A 168 20.12 -3.85 -18.40
CA ASP A 168 20.74 -2.53 -18.55
C ASP A 168 20.37 -1.66 -17.33
N LEU A 169 20.83 -2.11 -16.15
CA LEU A 169 20.65 -1.38 -14.92
C LEU A 169 21.82 -0.42 -14.72
N GLU A 170 21.53 0.87 -14.63
CA GLU A 170 22.51 1.88 -14.26
C GLU A 170 22.85 1.83 -12.76
N ASP A 171 24.02 2.33 -12.40
CA ASP A 171 24.40 2.46 -11.00
C ASP A 171 23.44 3.40 -10.26
N PRO A 172 23.04 3.06 -9.03
CA PRO A 172 22.12 3.86 -8.27
C PRO A 172 22.71 5.22 -7.90
N VAL A 173 21.91 6.26 -8.09
CA VAL A 173 22.25 7.62 -7.67
C VAL A 173 21.70 7.89 -6.28
N TYR A 174 22.58 8.18 -5.33
CA TYR A 174 22.19 8.54 -3.97
C TYR A 174 21.91 10.03 -3.89
N LEU A 175 20.65 10.40 -3.70
CA LEU A 175 20.24 11.78 -3.49
C LEU A 175 20.66 12.22 -2.09
N LYS A 176 21.68 13.05 -2.01
CA LYS A 176 22.08 13.67 -0.73
C LYS A 176 21.21 14.90 -0.49
N PRO A 177 20.77 15.13 0.76
CA PRO A 177 20.06 16.36 1.07
C PRO A 177 20.91 17.56 0.71
N SER A 178 20.42 18.39 -0.19
CA SER A 178 21.08 19.66 -0.57
C SER A 178 20.80 20.71 0.51
N GLY A 179 21.62 20.78 1.55
CA GLY A 179 21.46 21.78 2.59
C GLY A 179 21.02 21.21 3.94
N GLN A 180 20.25 21.98 4.69
CA GLN A 180 19.82 21.60 6.03
C GLN A 180 18.78 20.47 5.95
N SER A 181 18.93 19.44 6.81
CA SER A 181 17.89 18.42 7.03
C SER A 181 16.54 19.10 7.36
N ARG A 182 15.43 18.50 6.94
CA ARG A 182 14.08 18.92 7.39
C ARG A 182 13.94 19.00 8.90
N PHE A 183 14.80 18.34 9.66
CA PHE A 183 14.88 18.36 11.12
C PHE A 183 15.96 19.30 11.66
N ALA A 184 16.51 20.20 10.85
CA ALA A 184 17.58 21.11 11.32
C ALA A 184 17.14 22.00 12.50
N GLN A 185 15.84 22.33 12.57
CA GLN A 185 15.23 23.09 13.65
C GLN A 185 14.70 22.23 14.79
N ALA A 186 14.85 20.90 14.69
CA ALA A 186 14.36 19.92 15.67
C ALA A 186 15.41 18.82 15.89
N PRO A 187 16.49 19.11 16.63
CA PRO A 187 17.63 18.19 16.79
C PRO A 187 17.25 16.85 17.40
N ALA A 188 16.28 16.80 18.32
CA ALA A 188 15.80 15.55 18.89
C ALA A 188 15.10 14.67 17.86
N LEU A 189 14.33 15.25 16.94
CA LEU A 189 13.72 14.51 15.82
C LEU A 189 14.78 14.01 14.83
N GLN A 190 15.82 14.80 14.55
CA GLN A 190 16.93 14.38 13.72
C GLN A 190 17.70 13.21 14.35
N PHE A 191 17.90 13.26 15.66
CA PHE A 191 18.53 12.16 16.40
C PHE A 191 17.65 10.90 16.37
N LEU A 192 16.33 11.05 16.59
CA LEU A 192 15.38 9.95 16.53
C LEU A 192 15.38 9.29 15.15
N GLU A 193 15.29 10.07 14.08
CA GLU A 193 15.30 9.57 12.70
C GLU A 193 16.56 8.76 12.40
N LYS A 194 17.73 9.21 12.85
CA LYS A 194 18.99 8.50 12.64
C LYS A 194 19.14 7.22 13.45
N ASN A 195 18.44 7.08 14.59
CA ASN A 195 18.67 6.02 15.56
C ASN A 195 17.48 5.06 15.74
N ILE A 196 16.27 5.45 15.32
CA ILE A 196 15.09 4.60 15.42
C ILE A 196 15.29 3.31 14.60
N PHE A 197 14.84 2.18 15.12
CA PHE A 197 14.99 0.85 14.53
C PHE A 197 16.45 0.38 14.31
N ARG A 198 17.41 0.97 15.03
CA ARG A 198 18.81 0.54 15.01
C ARG A 198 19.14 -0.33 16.22
N TYR A 199 20.03 -1.31 16.03
CA TYR A 199 20.48 -2.19 17.12
C TYR A 199 21.29 -1.43 18.17
N ARG A 200 22.12 -0.49 17.74
CA ARG A 200 22.84 0.41 18.65
C ARG A 200 22.01 1.66 18.86
N LYS A 201 21.44 1.76 20.05
CA LYS A 201 20.66 2.91 20.46
C LYS A 201 21.59 3.94 21.10
N GLY A 202 21.69 5.11 20.47
CA GLY A 202 22.22 6.29 21.15
C GLY A 202 21.18 6.81 22.15
N VAL A 203 21.66 7.54 23.16
CA VAL A 203 20.80 8.30 24.07
C VAL A 203 20.94 9.78 23.72
N TYR A 204 19.83 10.45 23.50
CA TYR A 204 19.81 11.89 23.33
C TYR A 204 19.91 12.52 24.72
N ALA A 205 21.00 13.25 24.99
CA ALA A 205 21.33 13.73 26.31
C ALA A 205 20.92 15.20 26.57
N GLU A 206 20.48 15.93 25.53
CA GLU A 206 20.10 17.32 25.64
C GLU A 206 18.61 17.47 25.98
N GLU A 207 18.24 18.60 26.58
CA GLU A 207 16.84 18.94 26.78
C GLU A 207 16.14 19.09 25.44
N GLN A 208 14.91 18.59 25.35
CA GLN A 208 14.10 18.65 24.13
C GLN A 208 12.61 18.90 24.45
N GLN A 209 11.91 19.52 23.54
CA GLN A 209 10.47 19.80 23.65
C GLN A 209 9.65 19.30 22.44
N GLU A 210 10.33 18.77 21.44
CA GLU A 210 9.74 18.35 20.17
C GLU A 210 8.99 17.03 20.30
N ILE A 211 9.48 16.12 21.18
CA ILE A 211 8.92 14.78 21.37
C ILE A 211 8.25 14.72 22.73
N LYS A 212 6.94 14.49 22.72
CA LYS A 212 6.15 14.31 23.94
C LYS A 212 5.46 12.95 23.89
N ILE A 213 5.50 12.22 25.01
CA ILE A 213 4.82 10.93 25.16
C ILE A 213 3.81 11.10 26.28
N PHE A 214 2.60 10.70 26.04
CA PHE A 214 1.55 10.65 27.04
C PHE A 214 0.82 9.31 26.99
N THR A 215 0.19 8.93 28.07
CA THR A 215 -0.65 7.73 28.17
C THR A 215 -2.05 8.14 28.57
N ALA A 216 -3.02 7.45 28.04
CA ALA A 216 -4.42 7.65 28.37
C ALA A 216 -5.04 6.33 28.86
N PRO A 217 -6.08 6.38 29.71
CA PRO A 217 -6.72 5.18 30.26
C PRO A 217 -7.58 4.43 29.24
N SER A 218 -7.94 5.04 28.13
CA SER A 218 -8.71 4.44 27.06
C SER A 218 -8.45 5.09 25.71
N PRO A 219 -8.76 4.41 24.58
CA PRO A 219 -8.66 4.99 23.24
C PRO A 219 -9.48 6.29 23.08
N LEU A 220 -10.63 6.41 23.73
CA LEU A 220 -11.43 7.62 23.70
C LEU A 220 -10.72 8.80 24.37
N GLU A 221 -10.13 8.59 25.55
CA GLU A 221 -9.37 9.61 26.25
C GLU A 221 -8.07 9.97 25.52
N GLU A 222 -7.47 9.02 24.82
CA GLU A 222 -6.33 9.26 23.93
C GLU A 222 -6.73 10.22 22.78
N MET A 223 -7.88 10.00 22.13
CA MET A 223 -8.39 10.90 21.11
C MET A 223 -8.75 12.29 21.66
N ARG A 224 -9.34 12.37 22.83
CA ARG A 224 -9.65 13.65 23.50
C ARG A 224 -8.39 14.45 23.80
N GLU A 225 -7.34 13.79 24.33
CA GLU A 225 -6.06 14.45 24.58
C GLU A 225 -5.41 14.89 23.26
N ALA A 226 -5.46 14.08 22.20
CA ALA A 226 -4.98 14.47 20.88
C ALA A 226 -5.73 15.72 20.37
N ALA A 227 -7.06 15.75 20.45
CA ALA A 227 -7.86 16.88 20.04
C ALA A 227 -7.53 18.17 20.85
N ARG A 228 -7.40 18.02 22.17
CA ARG A 228 -6.99 19.13 23.06
C ARG A 228 -5.62 19.69 22.65
N ARG A 229 -4.64 18.82 22.36
CA ARG A 229 -3.30 19.22 21.91
C ARG A 229 -3.33 19.90 20.54
N MET A 230 -4.11 19.42 19.61
CA MET A 230 -4.28 20.06 18.31
C MET A 230 -4.88 21.46 18.46
N SER A 231 -5.94 21.61 19.26
CA SER A 231 -6.54 22.91 19.55
C SER A 231 -5.57 23.88 20.22
N GLU A 232 -4.73 23.38 21.14
CA GLU A 232 -3.66 24.17 21.77
C GLU A 232 -2.65 24.67 20.74
N LEU A 233 -2.15 23.79 19.85
CA LEU A 233 -1.19 24.15 18.80
C LEU A 233 -1.77 25.20 17.84
N VAL A 234 -3.02 25.09 17.46
CA VAL A 234 -3.68 26.04 16.58
C VAL A 234 -3.87 27.39 17.27
N ARG A 235 -4.36 27.40 18.53
CA ARG A 235 -4.71 28.64 19.24
C ARG A 235 -3.48 29.39 19.77
N THR A 236 -2.43 28.68 20.19
CA THR A 236 -1.30 29.27 20.91
C THR A 236 -0.01 29.30 20.11
N CYS A 237 0.18 28.35 19.18
CA CYS A 237 1.41 28.23 18.41
C CYS A 237 1.26 28.62 16.93
N GLY A 238 0.06 29.03 16.50
CA GLY A 238 -0.20 29.54 15.16
C GLY A 238 -0.25 28.46 14.06
N TYR A 239 -0.34 27.18 14.43
CA TYR A 239 -0.53 26.10 13.45
C TYR A 239 -1.93 26.15 12.82
N ARG A 240 -2.04 25.65 11.61
CA ARG A 240 -3.33 25.34 10.98
C ARG A 240 -3.64 23.86 11.12
N TYR A 241 -4.90 23.48 11.22
CA TYR A 241 -5.30 22.07 11.30
C TYR A 241 -4.76 21.23 10.12
N GLY A 242 -4.66 21.79 8.92
CA GLY A 242 -4.07 21.13 7.76
C GLY A 242 -2.54 20.87 7.84
N GLU A 243 -1.86 21.41 8.85
CA GLU A 243 -0.43 21.18 9.11
C GLU A 243 -0.20 20.11 10.19
N ILE A 244 -1.29 19.55 10.75
CA ILE A 244 -1.27 18.57 11.82
C ILE A 244 -1.82 17.25 11.28
N ALA A 245 -1.09 16.15 11.51
CA ALA A 245 -1.51 14.81 11.14
C ALA A 245 -1.65 13.91 12.37
N VAL A 246 -2.71 13.13 12.41
CA VAL A 246 -2.89 12.04 13.38
C VAL A 246 -2.68 10.72 12.67
N ILE A 247 -1.76 9.89 13.17
CA ILE A 247 -1.39 8.62 12.55
C ILE A 247 -1.71 7.50 13.54
N THR A 248 -2.43 6.48 13.07
CA THR A 248 -2.74 5.29 13.87
C THR A 248 -2.42 4.02 13.09
N GLY A 249 -1.97 2.98 13.77
CA GLY A 249 -1.81 1.63 13.22
C GLY A 249 -3.11 0.80 13.21
N ASN A 250 -4.17 1.27 13.87
CA ASN A 250 -5.47 0.59 13.97
C ASN A 250 -6.60 1.56 13.60
N LEU A 251 -6.82 1.74 12.30
CA LEU A 251 -7.83 2.69 11.81
C LEU A 251 -9.26 2.25 12.17
N GLU A 252 -9.55 0.94 12.19
CA GLU A 252 -10.90 0.42 12.49
C GLU A 252 -11.37 0.83 13.88
N GLU A 253 -10.50 0.75 14.87
CA GLU A 253 -10.81 1.14 16.24
C GLU A 253 -10.89 2.66 16.41
N TYR A 254 -9.94 3.39 15.81
CA TYR A 254 -9.78 4.83 16.06
C TYR A 254 -10.62 5.72 15.16
N ALA A 255 -10.98 5.31 13.92
CA ALA A 255 -11.68 6.18 12.97
C ALA A 255 -13.01 6.73 13.52
N ARG A 256 -13.81 5.87 14.16
CA ARG A 256 -15.09 6.27 14.75
C ARG A 256 -14.91 7.23 15.94
N LEU A 257 -13.92 6.92 16.79
CA LEU A 257 -13.63 7.77 17.96
C LEU A 257 -13.08 9.13 17.51
N ALA A 258 -12.20 9.14 16.53
CA ALA A 258 -11.64 10.36 15.96
C ALA A 258 -12.72 11.24 15.34
N ALA A 259 -13.62 10.68 14.53
CA ALA A 259 -14.74 11.42 13.94
C ALA A 259 -15.59 12.10 15.03
N GLN A 260 -16.00 11.35 16.05
CA GLN A 260 -16.79 11.87 17.13
C GLN A 260 -16.08 13.01 17.91
N VAL A 261 -14.84 12.75 18.33
CA VAL A 261 -14.11 13.69 19.19
C VAL A 261 -13.68 14.94 18.43
N PHE A 262 -13.30 14.83 17.17
CA PHE A 262 -12.84 15.99 16.38
C PHE A 262 -13.98 16.88 15.89
N GLU A 263 -15.22 16.35 15.81
CA GLU A 263 -16.41 17.18 15.58
C GLU A 263 -16.80 17.99 16.82
N GLU A 264 -16.49 17.48 18.03
CA GLU A 264 -16.80 18.15 19.31
C GLU A 264 -15.73 19.19 19.71
N ALA A 265 -14.52 19.19 19.15
CA ALA A 265 -13.36 19.98 19.57
C ALA A 265 -13.13 21.24 18.72
#